data_9790316e0a9b946f21730ebcb0ba67f0
#
_entry.id   9790316e0a9b946f21730ebcb0ba67f0
#
_cell.length_a   1.000
_cell.length_b   1.000
_cell.length_c   1.000
_cell.angle_alpha   90.00
_cell.angle_beta   90.00
_cell.angle_gamma   90.00
#
_symmetry.space_group_name_H-M   'P 1'
#
loop_
_entity.id
_entity.type
_entity.pdbx_description
1 polymer ?
#
loop_
_entity_poly.entity_id
_entity_poly.type
_entity_poly.pdbx_seq_one_letter_code
_entity_poly.pdbx_strand_id
1 'polypeptide(L)'
;GGCDSEKNEVFGLRGSQYHSRHRAEPAFCKKMIMKTDRRTFLRAAGITLGLPMLESFGAASGQPSPRRMIAINQDLGFIPKLFFPSGEGRNYELSSYLKKIADHRDKFTVFSGLSHPGVDGGHRADKSFLTAAPHPGRASFRNSISLDQLIANEVGHETRFRSFSLSINDTRSLSYTQAGVEIPTIKSASELYKKMFLQGDEKAMRAQVERLKRRGSILDVVMGQSKDLNKRITATDRERIDQYETAVRSLELRLTEAQAWETLPKPKVDVQMPDYPSDKKHFFEMIRMMNDMSRLALQTDSTRVITLFLGSQRTPGVDLGNGRTIGGYHNISHHGKDEAKLKQLAEIEVGQMALFNELLQGLKDVEETDGTLLDNSMLLYGCHMGDANIHNNKNLPVILAGGGFKHGQ
;
A
#
# COMPACT_ATOMS: atom_id res chain seq x y z
N GLY A 1 -4.22 -28.25 58.13
CA GLY A 1 -3.46 -27.80 59.23
C GLY A 1 -2.69 -26.55 58.84
N GLY A 2 -2.92 -25.48 59.32
CA GLY A 2 -2.87 -24.80 60.59
C GLY A 2 -1.88 -23.66 60.38
N CYS A 3 -2.23 -22.41 60.37
CA CYS A 3 -2.27 -21.45 61.54
C CYS A 3 -0.84 -21.08 61.97
N ASP A 4 -0.46 -19.90 62.24
CA ASP A 4 -0.97 -18.64 62.80
C ASP A 4 0.15 -17.61 62.69
N SER A 5 -0.10 -16.34 62.41
CA SER A 5 -0.36 -15.21 63.34
C SER A 5 0.91 -14.74 64.10
N GLU A 6 1.16 -13.52 64.15
CA GLU A 6 0.90 -12.36 65.05
C GLU A 6 2.20 -11.55 65.15
N LYS A 7 2.25 -10.33 65.24
CA LYS A 7 1.81 -9.14 65.93
C LYS A 7 2.93 -8.09 66.06
N ASN A 8 2.58 -6.88 65.81
CA ASN A 8 2.70 -5.62 66.57
C ASN A 8 3.95 -5.29 67.40
N GLU A 9 4.41 -4.05 67.26
CA GLU A 9 4.31 -2.85 68.19
C GLU A 9 5.33 -1.78 67.78
N VAL A 10 4.95 -0.60 67.41
CA VAL A 10 4.62 0.65 68.13
C VAL A 10 5.62 1.11 69.16
N PHE A 11 5.95 2.39 69.12
CA PHE A 11 6.56 3.40 70.01
C PHE A 11 7.80 4.06 69.38
N GLY A 12 8.00 5.33 69.21
CA GLY A 12 7.36 6.52 69.80
C GLY A 12 8.39 7.61 70.04
N LEU A 13 8.14 8.80 69.50
CA LEU A 13 8.39 10.15 69.96
C LEU A 13 9.80 10.70 70.30
N ARG A 14 9.93 11.97 69.86
CA ARG A 14 10.72 13.15 70.27
C ARG A 14 12.04 13.33 69.55
N GLY A 15 12.27 14.31 68.73
CA GLY A 15 12.08 15.73 68.93
C GLY A 15 13.42 16.40 69.30
N SER A 16 14.06 17.10 68.40
CA SER A 16 14.89 18.26 68.77
C SER A 16 15.24 19.08 67.50
N GLN A 17 14.90 20.31 67.54
CA GLN A 17 15.33 21.39 66.67
C GLN A 17 16.86 21.64 66.80
N TYR A 18 17.55 21.97 65.69
CA TYR A 18 18.58 23.02 65.65
C TYR A 18 18.89 23.45 64.17
N HIS A 19 18.64 24.74 63.98
CA HIS A 19 19.25 25.79 63.14
C HIS A 19 20.08 25.45 61.88
N SER A 20 19.55 25.96 60.82
CA SER A 20 20.11 26.75 59.70
C SER A 20 21.62 26.79 59.48
N ARG A 21 22.02 26.42 58.27
CA ARG A 21 22.98 27.19 57.44
C ARG A 21 22.71 27.00 55.97
N HIS A 22 22.35 28.08 55.30
CA HIS A 22 22.32 28.19 53.87
C HIS A 22 23.67 27.81 53.26
N ARG A 23 23.72 26.81 52.42
CA ARG A 23 24.72 26.69 51.36
C ARG A 23 23.97 26.64 50.03
N ALA A 24 24.22 27.66 49.21
CA ALA A 24 23.79 27.73 47.84
C ALA A 24 24.45 26.59 47.05
N GLU A 25 23.65 25.65 46.55
CA GLU A 25 24.11 24.72 45.52
C GLU A 25 24.08 25.41 44.15
N PRO A 26 25.05 25.17 43.26
CA PRO A 26 25.08 25.77 41.95
C PRO A 26 23.99 25.17 41.08
N ALA A 27 23.23 26.04 40.43
CA ALA A 27 22.21 25.71 39.46
C ALA A 27 22.80 24.78 38.37
N PHE A 28 22.43 23.53 38.42
CA PHE A 28 22.65 22.59 37.32
C PHE A 28 21.83 23.06 36.14
N CYS A 29 22.49 23.69 35.17
CA CYS A 29 21.93 24.03 33.87
C CYS A 29 21.54 22.70 33.17
N LYS A 30 20.28 22.29 33.31
CA LYS A 30 19.70 21.22 32.51
C LYS A 30 19.77 21.69 31.07
N LYS A 31 20.80 21.22 30.37
CA LYS A 31 20.88 21.32 28.91
C LYS A 31 19.64 20.62 28.34
N MET A 32 18.64 21.41 28.03
CA MET A 32 17.44 20.99 27.32
C MET A 32 17.89 20.64 25.92
N ILE A 33 18.18 19.36 25.69
CA ILE A 33 18.38 18.82 24.32
C ILE A 33 17.00 18.87 23.65
N MET A 34 16.72 19.98 23.00
CA MET A 34 15.60 20.05 22.06
C MET A 34 15.91 19.05 20.97
N LYS A 35 15.15 17.94 20.94
CA LYS A 35 15.10 17.07 19.77
C LYS A 35 14.42 17.85 18.66
N THR A 36 15.21 18.52 17.85
CA THR A 36 14.74 19.23 16.67
C THR A 36 14.51 18.17 15.60
N ASP A 37 13.27 17.91 15.25
CA ASP A 37 12.98 17.09 14.09
C ASP A 37 13.37 17.84 12.80
N ARG A 38 13.50 17.10 11.73
CA ARG A 38 13.91 17.59 10.41
C ARG A 38 13.02 18.73 9.91
N ARG A 39 11.71 18.71 10.24
CA ARG A 39 10.74 19.73 9.85
C ARG A 39 10.94 21.03 10.63
N THR A 40 11.24 20.94 11.91
CA THR A 40 11.51 22.07 12.79
C THR A 40 12.83 22.76 12.43
N PHE A 41 13.86 21.99 12.05
CA PHE A 41 15.13 22.54 11.56
C PHE A 41 14.96 23.32 10.24
N LEU A 42 14.25 22.75 9.27
CA LEU A 42 14.01 23.41 7.98
C LEU A 42 13.14 24.67 8.10
N ARG A 43 12.20 24.72 9.04
CA ARG A 43 11.39 25.91 9.33
C ARG A 43 12.17 27.01 10.03
N ALA A 44 13.08 26.67 10.92
CA ALA A 44 13.88 27.63 11.67
C ALA A 44 15.00 28.28 10.83
N ALA A 45 15.51 27.58 9.82
CA ALA A 45 16.63 28.05 9.01
C ALA A 45 16.26 29.00 7.85
N GLY A 46 14.96 29.18 7.54
CA GLY A 46 14.51 30.06 6.44
C GLY A 46 15.09 29.72 5.05
N ILE A 47 15.68 28.54 4.88
CA ILE A 47 16.39 28.15 3.68
C ILE A 47 15.57 27.08 2.96
N THR A 48 14.80 27.48 1.97
CA THR A 48 14.22 26.59 0.95
C THR A 48 15.29 26.21 -0.07
N LEU A 49 16.32 25.54 0.36
CA LEU A 49 17.20 24.83 -0.55
C LEU A 49 16.57 23.46 -0.80
N GLY A 50 16.17 23.23 -2.05
CA GLY A 50 15.87 21.90 -2.55
C GLY A 50 17.13 21.06 -2.56
N LEU A 51 17.59 20.67 -1.38
CA LEU A 51 18.65 19.68 -1.25
C LEU A 51 18.07 18.35 -1.69
N PRO A 52 18.76 17.60 -2.55
CA PRO A 52 18.45 16.18 -2.74
C PRO A 52 18.39 15.53 -1.36
N MET A 53 17.59 14.50 -1.19
CA MET A 53 17.58 13.71 0.04
C MET A 53 19.00 13.19 0.25
N LEU A 54 19.78 13.86 1.07
CA LEU A 54 21.11 13.38 1.43
C LEU A 54 20.86 12.22 2.41
N GLU A 55 21.26 11.04 2.01
CA GLU A 55 21.24 9.80 2.84
C GLU A 55 21.88 10.02 4.21
N SER A 56 22.85 10.94 4.29
CA SER A 56 23.51 11.39 5.54
C SER A 56 22.54 11.97 6.60
N PHE A 57 21.36 12.47 6.24
CA PHE A 57 20.38 12.94 7.20
C PHE A 57 19.37 11.86 7.62
N GLY A 58 19.26 10.75 6.87
CA GLY A 58 18.50 9.56 7.26
C GLY A 58 19.29 8.66 8.22
N ALA A 59 20.58 8.51 7.96
CA ALA A 59 21.47 7.65 8.75
C ALA A 59 21.77 8.14 10.18
N ALA A 60 21.51 9.44 10.48
CA ALA A 60 21.82 10.03 11.80
C ALA A 60 20.78 9.73 12.88
N SER A 61 19.64 9.10 12.56
CA SER A 61 18.52 8.98 13.52
C SER A 61 18.42 7.62 14.21
N GLY A 62 19.08 6.57 13.72
CA GLY A 62 18.87 5.20 14.24
C GLY A 62 17.39 4.75 14.14
N GLN A 63 16.60 5.44 13.33
CA GLN A 63 15.22 5.07 13.09
C GLN A 63 15.18 3.94 12.04
N PRO A 64 14.37 2.90 12.27
CA PRO A 64 14.21 1.83 11.30
C PRO A 64 13.61 2.39 10.00
N SER A 65 13.94 1.75 8.88
CA SER A 65 13.38 2.10 7.57
C SER A 65 11.86 1.97 7.57
N PRO A 66 11.14 2.84 6.83
CA PRO A 66 9.69 2.79 6.79
C PRO A 66 9.17 1.47 6.21
N ARG A 67 8.13 0.91 6.80
CA ARG A 67 7.44 -0.26 6.24
C ARG A 67 6.49 0.16 5.13
N ARG A 68 6.48 -0.60 4.05
CA ARG A 68 5.73 -0.32 2.82
C ARG A 68 4.95 -1.52 2.34
N MET A 69 3.97 -1.29 1.47
CA MET A 69 3.16 -2.34 0.85
C MET A 69 2.95 -2.08 -0.63
N ILE A 70 3.10 -3.13 -1.44
CA ILE A 70 2.59 -3.20 -2.81
C ILE A 70 1.66 -4.41 -2.92
N ALA A 71 0.42 -4.22 -3.40
CA ALA A 71 -0.46 -5.32 -3.76
C ALA A 71 -0.72 -5.31 -5.27
N ILE A 72 -0.41 -6.41 -5.94
CA ILE A 72 -0.59 -6.57 -7.40
C ILE A 72 -1.59 -7.70 -7.64
N ASN A 73 -2.67 -7.39 -8.37
CA ASN A 73 -3.65 -8.37 -8.80
C ASN A 73 -3.50 -8.67 -10.29
N GLN A 74 -3.25 -9.93 -10.60
CA GLN A 74 -3.22 -10.47 -11.95
C GLN A 74 -4.63 -10.98 -12.30
N ASP A 75 -5.37 -10.23 -13.11
CA ASP A 75 -6.82 -10.33 -13.33
C ASP A 75 -7.31 -11.75 -13.77
N LEU A 76 -6.57 -12.45 -14.62
CA LEU A 76 -7.00 -13.73 -15.20
C LEU A 76 -6.44 -14.99 -14.52
N GLY A 77 -5.77 -14.83 -13.37
CA GLY A 77 -5.19 -15.97 -12.65
C GLY A 77 -3.93 -16.53 -13.29
N PHE A 78 -3.61 -17.73 -12.89
CA PHE A 78 -2.51 -18.53 -13.41
C PHE A 78 -3.01 -19.94 -13.70
N ILE A 79 -2.34 -20.65 -14.60
CA ILE A 79 -2.56 -22.09 -14.77
C ILE A 79 -2.13 -22.79 -13.47
N PRO A 80 -3.06 -23.38 -12.68
CA PRO A 80 -2.75 -23.85 -11.33
C PRO A 80 -1.61 -24.87 -11.28
N LYS A 81 -1.59 -25.80 -12.24
CA LYS A 81 -0.56 -26.84 -12.36
C LYS A 81 0.86 -26.27 -12.57
N LEU A 82 0.98 -25.10 -13.18
CA LEU A 82 2.27 -24.44 -13.46
C LEU A 82 2.65 -23.43 -12.37
N PHE A 83 1.69 -22.99 -11.54
CA PHE A 83 1.90 -22.04 -10.46
C PHE A 83 2.21 -22.72 -9.13
N PHE A 84 1.34 -23.64 -8.68
CA PHE A 84 1.52 -24.26 -7.36
C PHE A 84 2.68 -25.27 -7.37
N PRO A 85 3.59 -25.17 -6.39
CA PRO A 85 4.68 -26.13 -6.23
C PRO A 85 4.16 -27.47 -5.70
N SER A 86 4.95 -28.52 -5.85
CA SER A 86 4.78 -29.78 -5.14
C SER A 86 5.54 -29.78 -3.83
N GLY A 87 4.93 -30.28 -2.75
CA GLY A 87 5.50 -30.30 -1.41
C GLY A 87 5.22 -29.04 -0.60
N GLU A 88 5.67 -29.06 0.65
CA GLU A 88 5.43 -28.04 1.66
C GLU A 88 6.73 -27.60 2.35
N GLY A 89 6.66 -26.52 3.12
CA GLY A 89 7.79 -26.00 3.88
C GLY A 89 8.87 -25.37 3.00
N ARG A 90 10.10 -25.28 3.50
CA ARG A 90 11.19 -24.57 2.81
C ARG A 90 11.73 -25.29 1.59
N ASN A 91 11.61 -26.61 1.53
CA ASN A 91 12.29 -27.47 0.56
C ASN A 91 11.37 -27.93 -0.58
N TYR A 92 10.21 -27.29 -0.78
CA TYR A 92 9.33 -27.63 -1.91
C TYR A 92 10.05 -27.39 -3.25
N GLU A 93 9.72 -28.20 -4.24
CA GLU A 93 10.22 -28.01 -5.59
C GLU A 93 9.52 -26.83 -6.27
N LEU A 94 10.33 -25.90 -6.82
CA LEU A 94 9.78 -24.75 -7.54
C LEU A 94 9.03 -25.18 -8.78
N SER A 95 7.79 -24.73 -8.90
CA SER A 95 6.97 -24.90 -10.12
C SER A 95 7.60 -24.15 -11.31
N SER A 96 7.06 -24.37 -12.51
CA SER A 96 7.57 -23.72 -13.72
C SER A 96 7.55 -22.21 -13.65
N TYR A 97 6.54 -21.61 -13.02
CA TYR A 97 6.43 -20.16 -12.87
C TYR A 97 7.33 -19.64 -11.74
N LEU A 98 7.40 -20.34 -10.62
CA LEU A 98 8.23 -19.94 -9.48
C LEU A 98 9.73 -20.01 -9.79
N LYS A 99 10.15 -20.84 -10.77
CA LYS A 99 11.54 -20.84 -11.27
C LYS A 99 11.95 -19.50 -11.86
N LYS A 100 11.01 -18.64 -12.27
CA LYS A 100 11.30 -17.29 -12.77
C LYS A 100 11.74 -16.32 -11.68
N ILE A 101 11.42 -16.61 -10.42
CA ILE A 101 11.77 -15.82 -9.24
C ILE A 101 12.69 -16.60 -8.28
N ALA A 102 13.38 -17.62 -8.80
CA ALA A 102 14.21 -18.53 -7.98
C ALA A 102 15.33 -17.81 -7.21
N ASP A 103 15.89 -16.73 -7.77
CA ASP A 103 16.95 -15.92 -7.16
C ASP A 103 16.49 -15.18 -5.88
N HIS A 104 15.18 -15.15 -5.66
CA HIS A 104 14.55 -14.57 -4.46
C HIS A 104 13.92 -15.63 -3.55
N ARG A 105 14.38 -16.90 -3.65
CA ARG A 105 13.79 -18.05 -2.96
C ARG A 105 13.61 -17.84 -1.45
N ASP A 106 14.52 -17.19 -0.80
CA ASP A 106 14.52 -16.85 0.62
C ASP A 106 13.70 -15.60 0.98
N LYS A 107 13.14 -14.93 -0.02
CA LYS A 107 12.40 -13.66 0.11
C LYS A 107 10.94 -13.77 -0.24
N PHE A 108 10.40 -14.97 -0.49
CA PHE A 108 8.97 -15.12 -0.76
C PHE A 108 8.38 -16.40 -0.17
N THR A 109 7.08 -16.37 0.06
CA THR A 109 6.23 -17.50 0.45
C THR A 109 5.09 -17.64 -0.54
N VAL A 110 4.82 -18.85 -0.99
CA VAL A 110 3.67 -19.19 -1.84
C VAL A 110 2.58 -19.81 -0.97
N PHE A 111 1.37 -19.33 -1.11
CA PHE A 111 0.22 -19.87 -0.39
C PHE A 111 -0.62 -20.75 -1.31
N SER A 112 -1.03 -21.90 -0.81
CA SER A 112 -2.04 -22.76 -1.42
C SER A 112 -3.24 -22.91 -0.50
N GLY A 113 -4.41 -23.22 -1.09
CA GLY A 113 -5.65 -23.39 -0.33
C GLY A 113 -6.34 -22.10 0.10
N LEU A 114 -5.80 -20.91 -0.25
CA LEU A 114 -6.42 -19.64 0.13
C LEU A 114 -7.73 -19.43 -0.64
N SER A 115 -8.74 -18.95 0.07
CA SER A 115 -9.96 -18.43 -0.53
C SER A 115 -10.68 -17.51 0.46
N HIS A 116 -11.42 -16.54 -0.06
CA HIS A 116 -12.26 -15.69 0.77
C HIS A 116 -13.61 -16.37 1.01
N PRO A 117 -14.08 -16.49 2.26
CA PRO A 117 -15.40 -17.05 2.57
C PRO A 117 -16.52 -16.26 1.85
N GLY A 118 -17.40 -16.98 1.14
CA GLY A 118 -18.54 -16.37 0.45
C GLY A 118 -18.20 -15.52 -0.79
N VAL A 119 -16.93 -15.46 -1.23
CA VAL A 119 -16.55 -14.77 -2.45
C VAL A 119 -16.74 -15.70 -3.65
N ASP A 120 -17.55 -15.26 -4.58
CA ASP A 120 -17.93 -15.91 -5.82
C ASP A 120 -17.93 -14.89 -6.98
N GLY A 121 -18.46 -15.27 -8.14
CA GLY A 121 -18.72 -14.34 -9.25
C GLY A 121 -17.58 -14.20 -10.26
N GLY A 122 -16.60 -15.09 -10.23
CA GLY A 122 -15.52 -15.15 -11.22
C GLY A 122 -14.73 -13.84 -11.27
N HIS A 123 -14.74 -13.18 -12.42
CA HIS A 123 -14.05 -11.89 -12.61
C HIS A 123 -14.49 -10.77 -11.65
N ARG A 124 -15.74 -10.81 -11.15
CA ARG A 124 -16.22 -9.76 -10.22
C ARG A 124 -15.63 -9.87 -8.82
N ALA A 125 -14.93 -10.97 -8.53
CA ALA A 125 -14.24 -11.17 -7.26
C ALA A 125 -12.98 -10.28 -7.11
N ASP A 126 -12.56 -9.58 -8.17
CA ASP A 126 -11.54 -8.53 -8.12
C ASP A 126 -11.82 -7.50 -7.01
N LYS A 127 -13.10 -7.11 -6.84
CA LYS A 127 -13.57 -6.19 -5.81
C LYS A 127 -13.33 -6.67 -4.38
N SER A 128 -13.21 -7.99 -4.21
CA SER A 128 -13.05 -8.63 -2.91
C SER A 128 -11.61 -9.08 -2.63
N PHE A 129 -10.68 -8.86 -3.56
CA PHE A 129 -9.30 -9.33 -3.43
C PHE A 129 -8.61 -8.80 -2.15
N LEU A 130 -8.77 -7.52 -1.85
CA LEU A 130 -8.19 -6.88 -0.66
C LEU A 130 -9.22 -6.55 0.44
N THR A 131 -10.50 -6.87 0.23
CA THR A 131 -11.57 -6.58 1.20
C THR A 131 -12.19 -7.83 1.81
N ALA A 132 -12.07 -8.97 1.14
CA ALA A 132 -12.75 -10.22 1.47
C ALA A 132 -14.30 -10.10 1.56
N ALA A 133 -14.90 -9.02 1.06
CA ALA A 133 -16.34 -8.80 1.11
C ALA A 133 -17.09 -9.87 0.30
N PRO A 134 -18.10 -10.56 0.87
CA PRO A 134 -18.74 -11.70 0.22
C PRO A 134 -19.69 -11.28 -0.92
N HIS A 135 -19.88 -12.18 -1.86
CA HIS A 135 -20.85 -12.06 -2.95
C HIS A 135 -20.68 -10.85 -3.89
N PRO A 136 -19.48 -10.54 -4.41
CA PRO A 136 -19.22 -9.38 -5.26
C PRO A 136 -20.00 -9.36 -6.57
N GLY A 137 -20.57 -10.49 -6.98
CA GLY A 137 -21.42 -10.60 -8.16
C GLY A 137 -22.87 -10.18 -7.96
N ARG A 138 -23.37 -10.06 -6.73
CA ARG A 138 -24.78 -9.78 -6.43
C ARG A 138 -25.11 -8.30 -6.54
N ALA A 139 -26.36 -7.97 -6.90
CA ALA A 139 -26.85 -6.59 -6.93
C ALA A 139 -26.85 -5.92 -5.53
N SER A 140 -26.99 -6.71 -4.48
CA SER A 140 -26.94 -6.26 -3.08
C SER A 140 -25.52 -6.15 -2.53
N PHE A 141 -24.49 -6.36 -3.34
CA PHE A 141 -23.10 -6.30 -2.89
C PHE A 141 -22.77 -4.96 -2.23
N ARG A 142 -22.17 -5.04 -1.06
CA ARG A 142 -21.58 -3.91 -0.37
C ARG A 142 -20.14 -4.24 -0.04
N ASN A 143 -19.25 -3.37 -0.48
CA ASN A 143 -17.84 -3.53 -0.18
C ASN A 143 -17.49 -2.94 1.18
N SER A 144 -16.32 -3.26 1.67
CA SER A 144 -15.72 -2.75 2.91
C SER A 144 -14.37 -2.12 2.62
N ILE A 145 -13.70 -1.63 3.65
CA ILE A 145 -12.34 -1.08 3.53
C ILE A 145 -11.38 -2.17 3.02
N SER A 146 -10.51 -1.80 2.10
CA SER A 146 -9.46 -2.68 1.60
C SER A 146 -8.20 -2.66 2.47
N LEU A 147 -7.44 -3.73 2.45
CA LEU A 147 -6.20 -3.90 3.24
C LEU A 147 -5.21 -2.74 3.04
N ASP A 148 -5.01 -2.30 1.81
CA ASP A 148 -4.15 -1.16 1.49
C ASP A 148 -4.62 0.13 2.16
N GLN A 149 -5.94 0.35 2.24
CA GLN A 149 -6.49 1.53 2.91
C GLN A 149 -6.45 1.43 4.43
N LEU A 150 -6.52 0.23 5.01
CA LEU A 150 -6.23 0.03 6.43
C LEU A 150 -4.79 0.43 6.74
N ILE A 151 -3.83 -0.06 5.95
CA ILE A 151 -2.40 0.29 6.11
C ILE A 151 -2.18 1.79 5.86
N ALA A 152 -2.81 2.36 4.82
CA ALA A 152 -2.70 3.79 4.53
C ALA A 152 -3.29 4.70 5.61
N ASN A 153 -4.23 4.22 6.42
CA ASN A 153 -4.72 4.97 7.58
C ASN A 153 -3.64 5.08 8.68
N GLU A 154 -2.81 4.05 8.83
CA GLU A 154 -1.74 4.02 9.85
C GLU A 154 -0.50 4.82 9.39
N VAL A 155 -0.01 4.60 8.17
CA VAL A 155 1.28 5.14 7.73
C VAL A 155 1.18 6.23 6.66
N GLY A 156 0.03 6.40 6.03
CA GLY A 156 -0.11 7.29 4.86
C GLY A 156 -0.01 8.79 5.18
N HIS A 157 -0.18 9.19 6.43
CA HIS A 157 -0.03 10.58 6.86
C HIS A 157 1.43 11.06 6.87
N GLU A 158 2.38 10.13 6.86
CA GLU A 158 3.81 10.42 6.87
C GLU A 158 4.35 10.78 5.47
N THR A 159 3.58 10.54 4.42
CA THR A 159 3.97 10.76 3.01
C THR A 159 3.06 11.74 2.30
N ARG A 160 3.54 12.30 1.18
CA ARG A 160 2.75 13.25 0.37
C ARG A 160 1.45 12.62 -0.15
N PHE A 161 1.51 11.36 -0.56
CA PHE A 161 0.36 10.60 -1.04
C PHE A 161 0.12 9.43 -0.11
N ARG A 162 -1.04 9.38 0.53
CA ARG A 162 -1.38 8.31 1.47
C ARG A 162 -1.29 6.93 0.85
N SER A 163 -1.73 6.81 -0.40
CA SER A 163 -1.63 5.59 -1.21
C SER A 163 -1.73 5.94 -2.69
N PHE A 164 -1.27 5.03 -3.54
CA PHE A 164 -1.57 5.03 -4.96
C PHE A 164 -2.39 3.80 -5.32
N SER A 165 -3.52 4.02 -5.99
CA SER A 165 -4.29 2.99 -6.65
C SER A 165 -4.02 3.08 -8.15
N LEU A 166 -3.45 2.03 -8.73
CA LEU A 166 -2.96 1.99 -10.10
C LEU A 166 -3.69 0.91 -10.90
N SER A 167 -3.85 1.12 -12.21
CA SER A 167 -4.37 0.07 -13.10
C SER A 167 -3.75 0.15 -14.49
N ILE A 168 -3.70 -0.98 -15.18
CA ILE A 168 -3.25 -1.12 -16.57
C ILE A 168 -4.41 -1.64 -17.40
N ASN A 169 -4.68 -1.01 -18.55
CA ASN A 169 -5.74 -1.38 -19.49
C ASN A 169 -7.16 -1.43 -18.92
N ASP A 170 -7.37 -1.00 -17.69
CA ASP A 170 -8.65 -1.01 -17.00
C ASP A 170 -8.88 0.28 -16.19
N THR A 171 -10.06 0.39 -15.60
CA THR A 171 -10.45 1.46 -14.68
C THR A 171 -10.77 0.94 -13.28
N ARG A 172 -10.84 -0.38 -13.11
CA ARG A 172 -11.16 -1.03 -11.83
C ARG A 172 -10.03 -0.82 -10.83
N SER A 173 -10.41 -0.72 -9.58
CA SER A 173 -9.52 -0.53 -8.45
C SER A 173 -9.54 -1.70 -7.49
N LEU A 174 -8.43 -1.95 -6.82
CA LEU A 174 -8.35 -2.86 -5.67
C LEU A 174 -8.62 -2.14 -4.35
N SER A 175 -8.64 -0.80 -4.38
CA SER A 175 -8.68 0.07 -3.21
C SER A 175 -10.08 0.59 -2.94
N TYR A 176 -10.55 0.41 -1.70
CA TYR A 176 -11.88 0.82 -1.25
C TYR A 176 -11.78 1.55 0.09
N THR A 177 -12.53 2.65 0.21
CA THR A 177 -12.63 3.43 1.46
C THR A 177 -13.31 2.64 2.57
N GLN A 178 -13.30 3.18 3.79
CA GLN A 178 -14.06 2.63 4.94
C GLN A 178 -15.55 2.42 4.62
N ALA A 179 -16.13 3.27 3.80
CA ALA A 179 -17.53 3.18 3.36
C ALA A 179 -17.74 2.22 2.17
N GLY A 180 -16.71 1.48 1.73
CA GLY A 180 -16.79 0.57 0.59
C GLY A 180 -16.85 1.26 -0.77
N VAL A 181 -16.47 2.55 -0.85
CA VAL A 181 -16.42 3.30 -2.11
C VAL A 181 -15.10 3.06 -2.81
N GLU A 182 -15.16 2.74 -4.10
CA GLU A 182 -13.99 2.50 -4.93
C GLU A 182 -13.13 3.77 -5.08
N ILE A 183 -11.82 3.65 -4.89
CA ILE A 183 -10.86 4.74 -5.08
C ILE A 183 -10.39 4.73 -6.54
N PRO A 184 -10.53 5.86 -7.28
CA PRO A 184 -10.13 5.92 -8.67
C PRO A 184 -8.64 5.60 -8.89
N THR A 185 -8.35 4.93 -10.01
CA THR A 185 -6.99 4.52 -10.36
C THR A 185 -6.27 5.54 -11.26
N ILE A 186 -4.95 5.61 -11.11
CA ILE A 186 -4.03 6.22 -12.07
C ILE A 186 -3.69 5.16 -13.11
N LYS A 187 -3.79 5.50 -14.40
CA LYS A 187 -3.79 4.51 -15.49
C LYS A 187 -2.52 4.51 -16.33
N SER A 188 -1.58 5.41 -16.08
CA SER A 188 -0.33 5.46 -16.84
C SER A 188 0.85 5.89 -15.97
N ALA A 189 2.01 5.37 -16.32
CA ALA A 189 3.27 5.73 -15.68
C ALA A 189 3.59 7.23 -15.86
N SER A 190 3.26 7.81 -17.01
CA SER A 190 3.44 9.26 -17.26
C SER A 190 2.56 10.12 -16.36
N GLU A 191 1.29 9.72 -16.12
CA GLU A 191 0.39 10.41 -15.19
C GLU A 191 0.92 10.33 -13.75
N LEU A 192 1.37 9.14 -13.33
CA LEU A 192 1.95 8.93 -12.01
C LEU A 192 3.22 9.75 -11.82
N TYR A 193 4.12 9.78 -12.82
CA TYR A 193 5.32 10.60 -12.81
C TYR A 193 4.99 12.10 -12.64
N LYS A 194 4.06 12.63 -13.45
CA LYS A 194 3.61 14.03 -13.34
C LYS A 194 3.09 14.34 -11.94
N LYS A 195 2.30 13.44 -11.38
CA LYS A 195 1.73 13.61 -10.03
C LYS A 195 2.82 13.65 -8.96
N MET A 196 3.84 12.79 -9.04
CA MET A 196 4.90 12.71 -8.04
C MET A 196 5.94 13.83 -8.15
N PHE A 197 6.39 14.17 -9.36
CA PHE A 197 7.62 14.91 -9.57
C PHE A 197 7.47 16.27 -10.26
N LEU A 198 6.41 16.48 -11.08
CA LEU A 198 6.24 17.78 -11.71
C LEU A 198 5.56 18.75 -10.74
N GLN A 199 6.29 19.79 -10.38
CA GLN A 199 5.77 20.89 -9.59
C GLN A 199 4.90 21.77 -10.51
N GLY A 200 3.68 22.09 -10.06
CA GLY A 200 2.88 23.14 -10.70
C GLY A 200 3.50 24.52 -10.52
N ASP A 201 3.17 25.47 -11.39
CA ASP A 201 3.51 26.86 -11.15
C ASP A 201 2.80 27.39 -9.88
N GLU A 202 3.24 28.55 -9.38
CA GLU A 202 2.73 29.14 -8.14
C GLU A 202 1.21 29.38 -8.20
N LYS A 203 0.69 29.76 -9.38
CA LYS A 203 -0.75 29.97 -9.60
C LYS A 203 -1.53 28.66 -9.49
N ALA A 204 -1.01 27.58 -10.10
CA ALA A 204 -1.62 26.25 -10.03
C ALA A 204 -1.60 25.70 -8.60
N MET A 205 -0.50 25.89 -7.86
CA MET A 205 -0.40 25.52 -6.45
C MET A 205 -1.39 26.26 -5.58
N ARG A 206 -1.49 27.58 -5.71
CA ARG A 206 -2.48 28.40 -4.98
C ARG A 206 -3.92 27.97 -5.30
N ALA A 207 -4.22 27.72 -6.58
CA ALA A 207 -5.54 27.24 -7.02
C ALA A 207 -5.86 25.84 -6.42
N GLN A 208 -4.87 24.97 -6.27
CA GLN A 208 -5.05 23.65 -5.66
C GLN A 208 -5.32 23.77 -4.15
N VAL A 209 -4.56 24.59 -3.44
CA VAL A 209 -4.79 24.86 -2.01
C VAL A 209 -6.20 25.43 -1.78
N GLU A 210 -6.64 26.39 -2.59
CA GLU A 210 -7.99 26.94 -2.50
C GLU A 210 -9.10 25.91 -2.82
N ARG A 211 -8.85 24.98 -3.73
CA ARG A 211 -9.79 23.86 -3.96
C ARG A 211 -9.89 22.94 -2.75
N LEU A 212 -8.77 22.61 -2.12
CA LEU A 212 -8.75 21.77 -0.92
C LEU A 212 -9.46 22.44 0.25
N LYS A 213 -9.23 23.75 0.46
CA LYS A 213 -9.94 24.54 1.48
C LYS A 213 -11.46 24.56 1.26
N ARG A 214 -11.90 24.80 0.02
CA ARG A 214 -13.35 24.78 -0.32
C ARG A 214 -13.99 23.43 -0.07
N ARG A 215 -13.28 22.33 -0.34
CA ARG A 215 -13.77 20.99 -0.02
C ARG A 215 -13.91 20.78 1.48
N GLY A 216 -12.94 21.22 2.28
CA GLY A 216 -13.05 21.22 3.75
C GLY A 216 -14.27 22.00 4.24
N SER A 217 -14.48 23.21 3.76
CA SER A 217 -15.66 24.05 4.13
C SER A 217 -17.01 23.40 3.81
N ILE A 218 -17.11 22.62 2.72
CA ILE A 218 -18.32 21.85 2.40
C ILE A 218 -18.55 20.75 3.43
N LEU A 219 -17.49 20.08 3.87
CA LEU A 219 -17.58 19.02 4.88
C LEU A 219 -18.02 19.57 6.24
N ASP A 220 -17.57 20.78 6.62
CA ASP A 220 -18.03 21.46 7.85
C ASP A 220 -19.56 21.68 7.83
N VAL A 221 -20.11 22.12 6.71
CA VAL A 221 -21.56 22.30 6.55
C VAL A 221 -22.29 20.95 6.66
N VAL A 222 -21.78 19.92 6.01
CA VAL A 222 -22.35 18.57 6.05
C VAL A 222 -22.34 18.01 7.49
N MET A 223 -21.25 18.19 8.23
CA MET A 223 -21.14 17.80 9.64
C MET A 223 -22.14 18.55 10.53
N GLY A 224 -22.36 19.84 10.27
CA GLY A 224 -23.38 20.63 10.97
C GLY A 224 -24.79 20.06 10.77
N GLN A 225 -25.14 19.75 9.52
CA GLN A 225 -26.44 19.15 9.19
C GLN A 225 -26.61 17.74 9.78
N SER A 226 -25.55 16.95 9.79
CA SER A 226 -25.55 15.60 10.37
C SER A 226 -25.84 15.64 11.87
N LYS A 227 -25.21 16.53 12.63
CA LYS A 227 -25.46 16.73 14.06
C LYS A 227 -26.93 17.07 14.38
N ASP A 228 -27.58 17.86 13.54
CA ASP A 228 -29.00 18.23 13.71
C ASP A 228 -29.93 17.08 13.37
N LEU A 229 -29.58 16.28 12.36
CA LEU A 229 -30.30 15.07 12.01
C LEU A 229 -30.22 14.03 13.13
N ASN A 230 -29.06 13.87 13.75
CA ASN A 230 -28.79 12.88 14.80
C ASN A 230 -29.71 13.05 16.06
N LYS A 231 -30.23 14.26 16.27
CA LYS A 231 -31.19 14.54 17.35
C LYS A 231 -32.61 14.01 17.08
N ARG A 232 -32.94 13.63 15.82
CA ARG A 232 -34.30 13.34 15.35
C ARG A 232 -34.50 11.90 14.87
N ILE A 233 -33.49 11.06 14.93
CA ILE A 233 -33.47 9.72 14.32
C ILE A 233 -33.48 8.61 15.37
N THR A 234 -33.76 7.39 14.90
CA THR A 234 -33.73 6.16 15.71
C THR A 234 -32.31 5.75 16.12
N ALA A 235 -32.19 4.87 17.10
CA ALA A 235 -30.88 4.33 17.52
C ALA A 235 -30.13 3.63 16.38
N THR A 236 -30.84 2.87 15.54
CA THR A 236 -30.26 2.17 14.39
C THR A 236 -29.74 3.13 13.31
N ASP A 237 -30.45 4.25 13.10
CA ASP A 237 -30.03 5.25 12.14
C ASP A 237 -28.87 6.11 12.67
N ARG A 238 -28.76 6.29 14.00
CA ARG A 238 -27.61 6.95 14.63
C ARG A 238 -26.31 6.23 14.33
N GLU A 239 -26.27 4.91 14.41
CA GLU A 239 -25.08 4.14 14.07
C GLU A 239 -24.61 4.42 12.63
N ARG A 240 -25.56 4.53 11.69
CA ARG A 240 -25.24 4.89 10.29
C ARG A 240 -24.72 6.32 10.15
N ILE A 241 -25.30 7.26 10.92
CA ILE A 241 -24.85 8.65 10.94
C ILE A 241 -23.44 8.75 11.57
N ASP A 242 -23.17 8.01 12.66
CA ASP A 242 -21.85 7.98 13.29
C ASP A 242 -20.77 7.43 12.33
N GLN A 243 -21.09 6.38 11.55
CA GLN A 243 -20.22 5.87 10.49
C GLN A 243 -19.98 6.92 9.42
N TYR A 244 -21.00 7.65 9.00
CA TYR A 244 -20.90 8.75 8.04
C TYR A 244 -20.06 9.91 8.59
N GLU A 245 -20.29 10.37 9.82
CA GLU A 245 -19.49 11.41 10.47
C GLU A 245 -18.03 11.01 10.62
N THR A 246 -17.75 9.76 10.94
CA THR A 246 -16.39 9.21 10.99
C THR A 246 -15.70 9.28 9.62
N ALA A 247 -16.42 8.93 8.56
CA ALA A 247 -15.91 9.01 7.19
C ALA A 247 -15.63 10.47 6.78
N VAL A 248 -16.50 11.41 7.14
CA VAL A 248 -16.32 12.85 6.88
C VAL A 248 -15.10 13.38 7.61
N ARG A 249 -14.93 13.08 8.90
CA ARG A 249 -13.73 13.48 9.68
C ARG A 249 -12.44 12.92 9.09
N SER A 250 -12.45 11.67 8.68
CA SER A 250 -11.30 11.08 7.99
C SER A 250 -10.95 11.82 6.71
N LEU A 251 -11.95 12.27 5.95
CA LEU A 251 -11.74 13.06 4.74
C LEU A 251 -11.20 14.46 5.05
N GLU A 252 -11.68 15.14 6.10
CA GLU A 252 -11.18 16.44 6.55
C GLU A 252 -9.70 16.38 6.90
N LEU A 253 -9.29 15.39 7.68
CA LEU A 253 -7.88 15.17 8.02
C LEU A 253 -7.02 14.99 6.77
N ARG A 254 -7.48 14.16 5.83
CA ARG A 254 -6.77 13.94 4.55
C ARG A 254 -6.65 15.22 3.70
N LEU A 255 -7.67 16.07 3.69
CA LEU A 255 -7.62 17.35 2.97
C LEU A 255 -6.64 18.33 3.64
N THR A 256 -6.61 18.39 4.97
CA THR A 256 -5.68 19.22 5.73
C THR A 256 -4.22 18.79 5.49
N GLU A 257 -3.95 17.50 5.54
CA GLU A 257 -2.64 16.95 5.22
C GLU A 257 -2.22 17.26 3.77
N ALA A 258 -3.13 17.04 2.82
CA ALA A 258 -2.87 17.36 1.42
C ALA A 258 -2.54 18.84 1.20
N GLN A 259 -3.20 19.77 1.91
CA GLN A 259 -2.87 21.19 1.86
C GLN A 259 -1.44 21.48 2.36
N ALA A 260 -1.04 20.84 3.46
CA ALA A 260 0.31 21.00 4.01
C ALA A 260 1.38 20.50 3.02
N TRP A 261 1.12 19.39 2.34
CA TRP A 261 2.03 18.82 1.34
C TRP A 261 2.11 19.67 0.05
N GLU A 262 1.05 20.36 -0.36
CA GLU A 262 1.08 21.23 -1.56
C GLU A 262 2.05 22.41 -1.40
N THR A 263 2.33 22.84 -0.18
CA THR A 263 3.29 23.92 0.11
C THR A 263 4.75 23.45 0.10
N LEU A 264 5.00 22.14 0.09
CA LEU A 264 6.35 21.57 0.07
C LEU A 264 6.78 21.25 -1.37
N PRO A 265 8.07 21.41 -1.71
CA PRO A 265 8.56 21.01 -3.03
C PRO A 265 8.42 19.50 -3.22
N LYS A 266 8.17 19.09 -4.45
CA LYS A 266 8.19 17.68 -4.85
C LYS A 266 9.63 17.18 -4.96
N PRO A 267 9.88 15.88 -4.73
CA PRO A 267 11.20 15.29 -4.94
C PRO A 267 11.69 15.54 -6.36
N LYS A 268 12.98 15.84 -6.50
CA LYS A 268 13.65 15.87 -7.80
C LYS A 268 14.29 14.50 -8.05
N VAL A 269 14.08 13.97 -9.23
CA VAL A 269 14.64 12.69 -9.65
C VAL A 269 15.37 12.88 -10.98
N ASP A 270 16.47 12.18 -11.17
CA ASP A 270 17.20 12.13 -12.43
C ASP A 270 16.68 10.98 -13.30
N VAL A 271 15.38 10.96 -13.51
CA VAL A 271 14.68 9.98 -14.34
C VAL A 271 13.75 10.74 -15.26
N GLN A 272 13.81 10.44 -16.54
CA GLN A 272 12.92 11.06 -17.51
C GLN A 272 11.48 10.52 -17.36
N MET A 273 10.52 11.38 -17.69
CA MET A 273 9.12 10.96 -17.74
C MET A 273 8.95 9.84 -18.77
N PRO A 274 8.38 8.69 -18.38
CA PRO A 274 8.20 7.58 -19.30
C PRO A 274 7.22 7.93 -20.43
N ASP A 275 7.54 7.49 -21.64
CA ASP A 275 6.62 7.50 -22.78
C ASP A 275 5.74 6.25 -22.71
N TYR A 276 4.56 6.40 -22.10
CA TYR A 276 3.68 5.27 -21.79
C TYR A 276 2.86 4.86 -23.03
N PRO A 277 2.91 3.58 -23.44
CA PRO A 277 2.23 3.12 -24.63
C PRO A 277 0.73 3.36 -24.61
N SER A 278 0.15 3.74 -25.74
CA SER A 278 -1.29 3.87 -25.93
C SER A 278 -1.96 2.59 -26.42
N ASP A 279 -1.23 1.74 -27.14
CA ASP A 279 -1.72 0.43 -27.60
C ASP A 279 -1.66 -0.60 -26.46
N LYS A 280 -2.83 -1.07 -26.09
CA LYS A 280 -3.03 -2.03 -25.01
C LYS A 280 -2.31 -3.38 -25.19
N LYS A 281 -1.81 -3.67 -26.39
CA LYS A 281 -1.01 -4.88 -26.67
C LYS A 281 0.37 -4.83 -26.05
N HIS A 282 0.93 -3.62 -25.84
CA HIS A 282 2.20 -3.44 -25.12
C HIS A 282 2.06 -3.66 -23.61
N PHE A 283 1.30 -4.69 -23.25
CA PHE A 283 0.91 -4.97 -21.86
C PHE A 283 2.12 -5.21 -20.95
N PHE A 284 3.15 -5.92 -21.43
CA PHE A 284 4.37 -6.16 -20.65
C PHE A 284 5.18 -4.88 -20.41
N GLU A 285 5.28 -4.03 -21.42
CA GLU A 285 5.93 -2.75 -21.29
C GLU A 285 5.21 -1.83 -20.31
N MET A 286 3.87 -1.80 -20.38
CA MET A 286 3.04 -1.08 -19.41
C MET A 286 3.25 -1.58 -17.98
N ILE A 287 3.32 -2.92 -17.77
CA ILE A 287 3.60 -3.50 -16.45
C ILE A 287 4.98 -3.05 -15.96
N ARG A 288 6.01 -3.15 -16.79
CA ARG A 288 7.37 -2.74 -16.44
C ARG A 288 7.42 -1.29 -16.01
N MET A 289 6.86 -0.38 -16.81
CA MET A 289 6.84 1.06 -16.50
C MET A 289 6.07 1.36 -15.20
N MET A 290 4.94 0.69 -14.96
CA MET A 290 4.18 0.89 -13.70
C MET A 290 4.93 0.31 -12.50
N ASN A 291 5.64 -0.81 -12.65
CA ASN A 291 6.51 -1.37 -11.61
C ASN A 291 7.67 -0.42 -11.28
N ASP A 292 8.34 0.14 -12.30
CA ASP A 292 9.42 1.12 -12.12
C ASP A 292 8.94 2.38 -11.41
N MET A 293 7.78 2.91 -11.79
CA MET A 293 7.19 4.06 -11.11
C MET A 293 6.75 3.72 -9.68
N SER A 294 6.29 2.51 -9.43
CA SER A 294 5.94 2.04 -8.09
C SER A 294 7.19 1.96 -7.21
N ARG A 295 8.28 1.36 -7.71
CA ARG A 295 9.57 1.33 -7.03
C ARG A 295 10.08 2.75 -6.72
N LEU A 296 10.05 3.64 -7.71
CA LEU A 296 10.49 5.02 -7.55
C LEU A 296 9.63 5.79 -6.52
N ALA A 297 8.32 5.54 -6.48
CA ALA A 297 7.41 6.11 -5.49
C ALA A 297 7.77 5.70 -4.06
N LEU A 298 8.13 4.42 -3.85
CA LEU A 298 8.59 3.92 -2.55
C LEU A 298 9.98 4.43 -2.19
N GLN A 299 10.91 4.45 -3.14
CA GLN A 299 12.29 4.92 -2.95
C GLN A 299 12.36 6.41 -2.57
N THR A 300 11.48 7.23 -3.15
CA THR A 300 11.39 8.66 -2.83
C THR A 300 10.48 8.97 -1.63
N ASP A 301 9.95 7.95 -0.96
CA ASP A 301 8.94 8.05 0.09
C ASP A 301 7.75 8.96 -0.30
N SER A 302 7.42 8.97 -1.61
CA SER A 302 6.25 9.70 -2.11
C SER A 302 4.96 9.10 -1.59
N THR A 303 4.92 7.77 -1.47
CA THR A 303 3.91 6.98 -0.77
C THR A 303 4.54 5.71 -0.18
N ARG A 304 3.86 5.08 0.76
CA ARG A 304 4.26 3.77 1.33
C ARG A 304 3.28 2.64 0.98
N VAL A 305 2.20 2.96 0.29
CA VAL A 305 1.13 1.99 -0.01
C VAL A 305 0.71 2.11 -1.46
N ILE A 306 0.80 1.00 -2.20
CA ILE A 306 0.47 0.95 -3.62
C ILE A 306 -0.38 -0.28 -3.91
N THR A 307 -1.42 -0.12 -4.72
CA THR A 307 -2.12 -1.23 -5.37
C THR A 307 -1.99 -1.12 -6.88
N LEU A 308 -1.84 -2.24 -7.57
CA LEU A 308 -1.75 -2.30 -9.04
C LEU A 308 -2.66 -3.41 -9.56
N PHE A 309 -3.65 -3.04 -10.36
CA PHE A 309 -4.54 -3.95 -11.05
C PHE A 309 -4.08 -4.15 -12.51
N LEU A 310 -3.74 -5.39 -12.87
CA LEU A 310 -3.33 -5.74 -14.23
C LEU A 310 -4.58 -6.17 -15.04
N GLY A 311 -5.23 -5.22 -15.72
CA GLY A 311 -6.49 -5.42 -16.44
C GLY A 311 -6.37 -6.33 -17.65
N SER A 312 -6.03 -7.59 -17.42
CA SER A 312 -5.78 -8.61 -18.43
C SER A 312 -7.04 -8.94 -19.26
N GLN A 313 -8.22 -8.91 -18.64
CA GLN A 313 -9.50 -9.13 -19.29
C GLN A 313 -9.77 -8.15 -20.45
N ARG A 314 -9.28 -6.91 -20.31
CA ARG A 314 -9.46 -5.83 -21.30
C ARG A 314 -8.25 -5.67 -22.22
N THR A 315 -7.29 -6.58 -22.12
CA THR A 315 -6.09 -6.61 -22.97
C THR A 315 -6.39 -7.42 -24.22
N PRO A 316 -6.43 -6.80 -25.40
CA PRO A 316 -6.85 -7.48 -26.64
C PRO A 316 -5.87 -8.53 -27.12
N GLY A 317 -4.61 -8.39 -26.71
CA GLY A 317 -3.50 -9.29 -26.99
C GLY A 317 -2.27 -8.83 -26.24
N VAL A 318 -1.23 -9.65 -26.24
CA VAL A 318 0.03 -9.38 -25.55
C VAL A 318 1.19 -9.46 -26.53
N ASP A 319 1.89 -8.36 -26.73
CA ASP A 319 3.16 -8.32 -27.43
C ASP A 319 4.25 -8.91 -26.51
N LEU A 320 4.91 -9.96 -27.00
CA LEU A 320 5.96 -10.67 -26.27
C LEU A 320 7.33 -10.01 -26.39
N GLY A 321 7.46 -8.89 -27.13
CA GLY A 321 8.73 -8.18 -27.35
C GLY A 321 9.70 -8.85 -28.34
N ASN A 322 9.31 -9.96 -28.97
CA ASN A 322 10.12 -10.71 -29.94
C ASN A 322 9.50 -10.71 -31.35
N GLY A 323 8.67 -9.74 -31.67
CA GLY A 323 7.94 -9.63 -32.93
C GLY A 323 6.68 -10.53 -32.97
N ARG A 324 6.33 -11.21 -31.88
CA ARG A 324 5.12 -12.03 -31.77
C ARG A 324 4.10 -11.38 -30.84
N THR A 325 2.85 -11.36 -31.26
CA THR A 325 1.72 -10.98 -30.44
C THR A 325 0.78 -12.16 -30.26
N ILE A 326 0.43 -12.49 -29.02
CA ILE A 326 -0.62 -13.45 -28.69
C ILE A 326 -1.92 -12.68 -28.55
N GLY A 327 -2.89 -12.95 -29.45
CA GLY A 327 -4.20 -12.30 -29.45
C GLY A 327 -5.20 -12.94 -28.51
N GLY A 328 -6.24 -12.18 -28.15
CA GLY A 328 -7.38 -12.71 -27.41
C GLY A 328 -7.07 -13.23 -26.02
N TYR A 329 -6.26 -12.50 -25.22
CA TYR A 329 -5.79 -12.96 -23.91
C TYR A 329 -6.92 -13.51 -23.02
N HIS A 330 -8.04 -12.79 -22.87
CA HIS A 330 -9.20 -13.30 -22.12
C HIS A 330 -9.78 -14.59 -22.73
N ASN A 331 -9.89 -14.67 -24.07
CA ASN A 331 -10.40 -15.89 -24.73
C ASN A 331 -9.46 -17.09 -24.51
N ILE A 332 -8.16 -16.85 -24.45
CA ILE A 332 -7.16 -17.90 -24.20
C ILE A 332 -7.25 -18.40 -22.75
N SER A 333 -7.60 -17.54 -21.78
CA SER A 333 -7.79 -17.99 -20.40
C SER A 333 -8.95 -18.97 -20.24
N HIS A 334 -9.92 -18.95 -21.17
CA HIS A 334 -10.97 -19.98 -21.32
C HIS A 334 -10.49 -21.08 -22.26
N HIS A 335 -9.41 -21.74 -21.89
CA HIS A 335 -8.71 -22.70 -22.78
C HIS A 335 -9.45 -23.99 -23.01
N GLY A 336 -10.43 -24.41 -22.19
CA GLY A 336 -11.17 -25.64 -22.36
C GLY A 336 -10.29 -26.92 -22.47
N LYS A 337 -9.05 -26.85 -21.90
CA LYS A 337 -7.99 -27.85 -22.00
C LYS A 337 -7.37 -27.99 -23.41
N ASP A 338 -7.60 -27.03 -24.31
CA ASP A 338 -6.90 -26.94 -25.59
C ASP A 338 -5.40 -26.67 -25.35
N GLU A 339 -4.54 -27.55 -25.88
CA GLU A 339 -3.09 -27.49 -25.64
C GLU A 339 -2.44 -26.24 -26.26
N ALA A 340 -2.94 -25.78 -27.42
CA ALA A 340 -2.41 -24.60 -28.08
C ALA A 340 -2.73 -23.36 -27.28
N LYS A 341 -3.95 -23.21 -26.74
CA LYS A 341 -4.32 -22.11 -25.83
C LYS A 341 -3.53 -22.18 -24.53
N LEU A 342 -3.38 -23.35 -23.91
CA LEU A 342 -2.59 -23.54 -22.70
C LEU A 342 -1.14 -23.12 -22.90
N LYS A 343 -0.53 -23.46 -24.03
CA LYS A 343 0.84 -23.04 -24.36
C LYS A 343 0.94 -21.52 -24.49
N GLN A 344 0.01 -20.88 -25.20
CA GLN A 344 -0.01 -19.42 -25.37
C GLN A 344 -0.24 -18.70 -24.03
N LEU A 345 -1.17 -19.21 -23.20
CA LEU A 345 -1.44 -18.67 -21.87
C LEU A 345 -0.20 -18.77 -20.98
N ALA A 346 0.47 -19.93 -20.98
CA ALA A 346 1.69 -20.14 -20.22
C ALA A 346 2.82 -19.19 -20.64
N GLU A 347 2.96 -18.88 -21.94
CA GLU A 347 3.95 -17.91 -22.44
C GLU A 347 3.67 -16.50 -21.87
N ILE A 348 2.41 -16.08 -21.79
CA ILE A 348 2.02 -14.78 -21.19
C ILE A 348 2.32 -14.78 -19.69
N GLU A 349 1.90 -15.81 -18.96
CA GLU A 349 2.06 -15.91 -17.51
C GLU A 349 3.54 -15.99 -17.09
N VAL A 350 4.38 -16.69 -17.88
CA VAL A 350 5.84 -16.68 -17.71
C VAL A 350 6.42 -15.26 -17.87
N GLY A 351 5.93 -14.49 -18.85
CA GLY A 351 6.33 -13.10 -19.03
C GLY A 351 5.95 -12.22 -17.82
N GLN A 352 4.76 -12.41 -17.27
CA GLN A 352 4.32 -11.69 -16.07
C GLN A 352 5.17 -12.05 -14.84
N MET A 353 5.53 -13.33 -14.66
CA MET A 353 6.44 -13.75 -13.60
C MET A 353 7.85 -13.19 -13.76
N ALA A 354 8.33 -13.04 -14.99
CA ALA A 354 9.61 -12.38 -15.27
C ALA A 354 9.56 -10.88 -14.89
N LEU A 355 8.47 -10.19 -15.19
CA LEU A 355 8.28 -8.79 -14.79
C LEU A 355 8.14 -8.63 -13.26
N PHE A 356 7.57 -9.62 -12.59
CA PHE A 356 7.56 -9.65 -11.13
C PHE A 356 8.96 -9.87 -10.56
N ASN A 357 9.79 -10.73 -11.19
CA ASN A 357 11.20 -10.87 -10.84
C ASN A 357 11.98 -9.57 -11.02
N GLU A 358 11.77 -8.84 -12.12
CA GLU A 358 12.39 -7.52 -12.35
C GLU A 358 12.03 -6.53 -11.23
N LEU A 359 10.76 -6.52 -10.77
CA LEU A 359 10.34 -5.69 -9.64
C LEU A 359 11.04 -6.08 -8.33
N LEU A 360 11.09 -7.39 -8.01
CA LEU A 360 11.77 -7.88 -6.81
C LEU A 360 13.25 -7.49 -6.83
N GLN A 361 13.93 -7.69 -7.96
CA GLN A 361 15.33 -7.33 -8.11
C GLN A 361 15.52 -5.81 -7.98
N GLY A 362 14.70 -5.01 -8.64
CA GLY A 362 14.80 -3.56 -8.55
C GLY A 362 14.56 -3.00 -7.14
N LEU A 363 13.74 -3.66 -6.31
CA LEU A 363 13.57 -3.32 -4.90
C LEU A 363 14.75 -3.81 -4.04
N LYS A 364 15.33 -4.96 -4.37
CA LYS A 364 16.50 -5.51 -3.69
C LYS A 364 17.76 -4.69 -3.92
N ASP A 365 17.90 -4.06 -5.09
CA ASP A 365 19.06 -3.24 -5.47
C ASP A 365 19.09 -1.88 -4.76
N VAL A 366 18.06 -1.50 -4.03
CA VAL A 366 18.00 -0.25 -3.27
C VAL A 366 18.34 -0.53 -1.82
N GLU A 367 19.53 -0.08 -1.40
CA GLU A 367 20.00 -0.19 -0.02
C GLU A 367 19.25 0.79 0.90
N GLU A 368 18.91 0.36 2.10
CA GLU A 368 18.36 1.16 3.19
C GLU A 368 19.16 0.95 4.50
N THR A 369 18.82 1.67 5.55
CA THR A 369 19.55 1.62 6.83
C THR A 369 19.56 0.22 7.46
N ASP A 370 18.48 -0.54 7.30
CA ASP A 370 18.27 -1.86 7.92
C ASP A 370 17.89 -2.91 6.87
N GLY A 371 18.64 -3.01 5.81
CA GLY A 371 18.46 -3.96 4.72
C GLY A 371 18.22 -3.26 3.38
N THR A 372 17.40 -3.86 2.55
CA THR A 372 17.04 -3.32 1.24
C THR A 372 15.60 -2.79 1.22
N LEU A 373 15.26 -2.04 0.18
CA LEU A 373 13.87 -1.61 -0.02
C LEU A 373 12.91 -2.81 -0.11
N LEU A 374 13.38 -3.98 -0.63
CA LEU A 374 12.61 -5.21 -0.63
C LEU A 374 12.38 -5.75 0.80
N ASP A 375 13.39 -5.71 1.67
CA ASP A 375 13.27 -6.17 3.06
C ASP A 375 12.27 -5.31 3.86
N ASN A 376 12.08 -4.07 3.47
CA ASN A 376 11.18 -3.12 4.10
C ASN A 376 9.85 -2.94 3.36
N SER A 377 9.61 -3.70 2.29
CA SER A 377 8.39 -3.64 1.48
C SER A 377 7.70 -5.00 1.41
N MET A 378 6.46 -5.08 1.89
CA MET A 378 5.60 -6.26 1.75
C MET A 378 4.95 -6.25 0.36
N LEU A 379 5.23 -7.25 -0.46
CA LEU A 379 4.61 -7.42 -1.77
C LEU A 379 3.61 -8.57 -1.73
N LEU A 380 2.35 -8.26 -1.98
CA LEU A 380 1.29 -9.24 -2.20
C LEU A 380 1.03 -9.34 -3.71
N TYR A 381 1.46 -10.44 -4.34
CA TYR A 381 1.25 -10.70 -5.75
C TYR A 381 0.33 -11.90 -5.93
N GLY A 382 -0.77 -11.74 -6.65
CA GLY A 382 -1.69 -12.86 -6.80
C GLY A 382 -2.89 -12.56 -7.68
N CYS A 383 -3.91 -13.40 -7.57
CA CYS A 383 -5.15 -13.26 -8.31
C CYS A 383 -6.37 -13.55 -7.44
N HIS A 384 -7.49 -12.96 -7.80
CA HIS A 384 -8.81 -13.21 -7.22
C HIS A 384 -9.51 -14.45 -7.82
N MET A 385 -8.88 -15.12 -8.81
CA MET A 385 -9.33 -16.39 -9.38
C MET A 385 -8.23 -17.45 -9.25
N GLY A 386 -8.61 -18.62 -8.79
CA GLY A 386 -7.74 -19.80 -8.76
C GLY A 386 -7.66 -20.52 -10.10
N ASP A 387 -8.72 -20.44 -10.90
CA ASP A 387 -8.78 -20.98 -12.26
C ASP A 387 -9.75 -20.13 -13.09
N ALA A 388 -9.20 -19.36 -14.03
CA ALA A 388 -9.98 -18.50 -14.91
C ALA A 388 -10.82 -19.28 -15.92
N ASN A 389 -10.37 -20.48 -16.36
CA ASN A 389 -11.08 -21.29 -17.33
C ASN A 389 -12.49 -21.69 -16.90
N ILE A 390 -12.68 -21.86 -15.59
CA ILE A 390 -13.97 -22.24 -14.98
C ILE A 390 -14.50 -21.16 -14.00
N HIS A 391 -13.92 -19.98 -14.00
CA HIS A 391 -14.28 -18.86 -13.10
C HIS A 391 -14.26 -19.24 -11.60
N ASN A 392 -13.31 -20.07 -11.19
CA ASN A 392 -13.21 -20.55 -9.81
C ASN A 392 -12.45 -19.53 -8.93
N ASN A 393 -13.09 -19.09 -7.85
CA ASN A 393 -12.50 -18.18 -6.86
C ASN A 393 -11.96 -18.90 -5.60
N LYS A 394 -11.52 -20.16 -5.74
CA LYS A 394 -10.92 -20.96 -4.66
C LYS A 394 -9.46 -21.28 -4.99
N ASN A 395 -8.70 -21.59 -3.96
CA ASN A 395 -7.26 -21.86 -4.07
C ASN A 395 -6.56 -20.77 -4.87
N LEU A 396 -6.67 -19.52 -4.36
CA LEU A 396 -6.14 -18.35 -5.03
C LEU A 396 -4.61 -18.42 -5.11
N PRO A 397 -4.02 -18.19 -6.28
CA PRO A 397 -2.57 -18.13 -6.42
C PRO A 397 -2.07 -16.82 -5.78
N VAL A 398 -1.34 -16.94 -4.67
CA VAL A 398 -0.84 -15.79 -3.90
C VAL A 398 0.61 -16.02 -3.50
N ILE A 399 1.42 -15.00 -3.74
CA ILE A 399 2.80 -14.88 -3.28
C ILE A 399 2.89 -13.68 -2.34
N LEU A 400 3.47 -13.87 -1.17
CA LEU A 400 3.92 -12.82 -0.29
C LEU A 400 5.44 -12.74 -0.39
N ALA A 401 5.99 -11.57 -0.74
CA ALA A 401 7.44 -11.38 -0.86
C ALA A 401 7.91 -10.17 -0.06
N GLY A 402 9.18 -10.19 0.33
CA GLY A 402 9.83 -9.10 1.07
C GLY A 402 9.29 -8.86 2.47
N GLY A 403 9.34 -7.60 2.93
CA GLY A 403 8.73 -7.16 4.19
C GLY A 403 9.41 -7.68 5.47
N GLY A 404 10.56 -8.35 5.38
CA GLY A 404 11.28 -8.86 6.54
C GLY A 404 10.64 -10.08 7.21
N PHE A 405 9.72 -10.76 6.53
CA PHE A 405 9.09 -11.98 7.02
C PHE A 405 10.04 -13.17 6.94
N LYS A 406 9.77 -14.21 7.75
CA LYS A 406 10.44 -15.51 7.64
C LYS A 406 9.78 -16.29 6.51
N HIS A 407 10.32 -16.15 5.31
CA HIS A 407 9.81 -16.78 4.11
C HIS A 407 10.20 -18.25 3.94
N GLY A 408 9.59 -18.91 2.95
CA GLY A 408 9.90 -20.27 2.56
C GLY A 408 9.26 -21.35 3.44
N GLN A 409 8.12 -21.06 4.02
CA GLN A 409 7.32 -22.07 4.73
C GLN A 409 6.18 -22.57 3.89
#